data_857c7044b23321782432ff32a66516d0
#
_entry.id   857c7044b23321782432ff32a66516d0
#
_cell.length_a   1.000
_cell.length_b   1.000
_cell.length_c   1.000
_cell.angle_alpha   90.00
_cell.angle_beta   90.00
_cell.angle_gamma   90.00
#
_symmetry.space_group_name_H-M   'P 1'
#
loop_
_entity.id
_entity.type
_entity.pdbx_description
1 polymer ?
#
loop_
_entity_poly.entity_id
_entity_poly.type
_entity_poly.pdbx_seq_one_letter_code
_entity_poly.pdbx_strand_id
1 'polypeptide(L)'
;MAIVKIKTSMGDILVRLYDETPLHRDNFLKLATEGYFNGTLFHRVIKDFMIQGGDPESKDAPSGKPLGSGGPGYTLQAEIHPKELFHKRGALSAARLGDEVNPEKESSGSQFYIVWGKTYKPAELKQMERQMEMQQEQTIFGKLAAAHREEIMTLRRNRDRAALMELQEKLGKEAMQKSKEMGRPCFTPEQMETYTQIGGTPFLDGEYTVFGEVIEGLNVVEAIQNATTHRDDRPKTDITMHLEVVENKE
;
A
#
# COMPACT_ATOMS: atom_id res chain seq x y z
N MET A 1 -3.65 -1.68 -23.35
CA MET A 1 -2.76 -1.44 -22.18
C MET A 1 -2.37 0.02 -22.14
N ALA A 2 -2.54 0.68 -21.02
CA ALA A 2 -2.18 2.09 -20.86
C ALA A 2 -0.75 2.20 -20.29
N ILE A 3 0.06 3.06 -20.91
CA ILE A 3 1.44 3.33 -20.49
C ILE A 3 1.56 4.81 -20.17
N VAL A 4 2.18 5.13 -19.05
CA VAL A 4 2.48 6.50 -18.63
C VAL A 4 3.98 6.64 -18.43
N LYS A 5 4.54 7.70 -18.97
CA LYS A 5 5.92 8.10 -18.74
C LYS A 5 5.98 9.12 -17.62
N ILE A 6 6.73 8.81 -16.58
CA ILE A 6 7.05 9.72 -15.50
C ILE A 6 8.45 10.29 -15.78
N LYS A 7 8.51 11.52 -16.28
CA LYS A 7 9.77 12.24 -16.47
C LYS A 7 10.18 12.87 -15.15
N THR A 8 11.36 12.51 -14.67
CA THR A 8 11.88 13.06 -13.41
C THR A 8 13.17 13.84 -13.66
N SER A 9 13.59 14.65 -12.67
CA SER A 9 14.90 15.30 -12.70
C SER A 9 16.09 14.32 -12.68
N MET A 10 15.82 13.02 -12.45
CA MET A 10 16.84 11.95 -12.40
C MET A 10 16.75 10.96 -13.56
N GLY A 11 15.80 11.14 -14.49
CA GLY A 11 15.56 10.27 -15.65
C GLY A 11 14.10 9.89 -15.80
N ASP A 12 13.80 9.09 -16.82
CA ASP A 12 12.46 8.68 -17.17
C ASP A 12 12.14 7.30 -16.59
N ILE A 13 10.88 7.14 -16.13
CA ILE A 13 10.32 5.87 -15.66
C ILE A 13 9.07 5.60 -16.52
N LEU A 14 8.97 4.43 -17.16
CA LEU A 14 7.76 4.00 -17.84
C LEU A 14 7.00 3.03 -16.95
N VAL A 15 5.72 3.33 -16.75
CA VAL A 15 4.81 2.48 -16.00
C VAL A 15 3.69 1.98 -16.88
N ARG A 16 3.37 0.70 -16.75
CA ARG A 16 2.19 0.07 -17.33
C ARG A 16 1.10 0.04 -16.28
N LEU A 17 -0.12 0.47 -16.64
CA LEU A 17 -1.28 0.41 -15.75
C LEU A 17 -2.07 -0.86 -16.01
N TYR A 18 -2.66 -1.43 -14.94
CA TYR A 18 -3.40 -2.66 -14.99
C TYR A 18 -4.88 -2.43 -15.34
N ASP A 19 -5.44 -3.32 -16.16
CA ASP A 19 -6.85 -3.28 -16.56
C ASP A 19 -7.76 -3.82 -15.45
N GLU A 20 -7.22 -4.59 -14.52
CA GLU A 20 -7.90 -5.17 -13.35
C GLU A 20 -8.22 -4.12 -12.27
N THR A 21 -7.65 -2.93 -12.36
CA THR A 21 -7.90 -1.81 -11.44
C THR A 21 -8.37 -0.56 -12.20
N PRO A 22 -9.55 -0.63 -12.85
CA PRO A 22 -10.02 0.41 -13.76
C PRO A 22 -10.22 1.78 -13.10
N LEU A 23 -10.67 1.84 -11.85
CA LEU A 23 -10.86 3.13 -11.15
C LEU A 23 -9.54 3.86 -10.98
N HIS A 24 -8.49 3.16 -10.52
CA HIS A 24 -7.16 3.75 -10.33
C HIS A 24 -6.48 4.04 -11.67
N ARG A 25 -6.56 3.13 -12.63
CA ARG A 25 -6.02 3.32 -13.99
C ARG A 25 -6.60 4.57 -14.64
N ASP A 26 -7.92 4.66 -14.72
CA ASP A 26 -8.60 5.72 -15.46
C ASP A 26 -8.42 7.09 -14.78
N ASN A 27 -8.44 7.11 -13.44
CA ASN A 27 -8.13 8.31 -12.66
C ASN A 27 -6.68 8.77 -12.87
N PHE A 28 -5.71 7.86 -12.82
CA PHE A 28 -4.31 8.20 -13.03
C PHE A 28 -4.04 8.74 -14.43
N LEU A 29 -4.66 8.13 -15.46
CA LEU A 29 -4.61 8.60 -16.85
C LEU A 29 -5.23 9.99 -16.99
N LYS A 30 -6.39 10.22 -16.40
CA LYS A 30 -7.06 11.53 -16.42
C LYS A 30 -6.15 12.61 -15.83
N LEU A 31 -5.63 12.40 -14.62
CA LEU A 31 -4.77 13.37 -13.94
C LEU A 31 -3.44 13.59 -14.69
N ALA A 32 -2.87 12.54 -15.29
CA ALA A 32 -1.67 12.67 -16.13
C ALA A 32 -1.95 13.52 -17.39
N THR A 33 -3.07 13.27 -18.08
CA THR A 33 -3.49 14.02 -19.27
C THR A 33 -3.79 15.49 -18.95
N GLU A 34 -4.39 15.77 -17.79
CA GLU A 34 -4.68 17.12 -17.30
C GLU A 34 -3.42 17.87 -16.81
N GLY A 35 -2.25 17.20 -16.77
CA GLY A 35 -1.01 17.78 -16.26
C GLY A 35 -1.03 18.02 -14.74
N TYR A 36 -1.92 17.34 -14.02
CA TYR A 36 -2.09 17.50 -12.57
C TYR A 36 -0.79 17.26 -11.79
N PHE A 37 -0.02 16.27 -12.22
CA PHE A 37 1.24 15.88 -11.58
C PHE A 37 2.44 16.76 -11.95
N ASN A 38 2.29 17.64 -12.94
CA ASN A 38 3.43 18.42 -13.47
C ASN A 38 3.99 19.38 -12.42
N GLY A 39 5.27 19.26 -12.13
CA GLY A 39 5.98 20.00 -11.11
C GLY A 39 5.79 19.49 -9.68
N THR A 40 5.03 18.42 -9.46
CA THR A 40 4.99 17.75 -8.14
C THR A 40 6.29 17.01 -7.87
N LEU A 41 6.52 16.66 -6.60
CA LEU A 41 7.75 16.03 -6.13
C LEU A 41 7.53 14.56 -5.75
N PHE A 42 8.60 13.77 -5.82
CA PHE A 42 8.75 12.62 -4.95
C PHE A 42 9.08 13.16 -3.54
N HIS A 43 8.04 13.46 -2.78
CA HIS A 43 8.13 14.18 -1.51
C HIS A 43 8.49 13.29 -0.32
N ARG A 44 8.41 11.96 -0.47
CA ARG A 44 8.77 10.98 0.56
C ARG A 44 9.52 9.81 -0.07
N VAL A 45 10.75 9.61 0.38
CA VAL A 45 11.64 8.56 -0.11
C VAL A 45 12.21 7.81 1.06
N ILE A 46 11.94 6.52 1.13
CA ILE A 46 12.49 5.64 2.17
C ILE A 46 13.28 4.52 1.51
N LYS A 47 14.56 4.48 1.81
CA LYS A 47 15.50 3.47 1.29
C LYS A 47 15.01 2.06 1.62
N ASP A 48 15.17 1.14 0.68
CA ASP A 48 14.76 -0.27 0.76
C ASP A 48 13.26 -0.46 1.03
N PHE A 49 12.47 0.59 0.73
CA PHE A 49 11.01 0.56 0.88
C PHE A 49 10.29 1.09 -0.37
N MET A 50 10.18 2.42 -0.55
CA MET A 50 9.41 3.01 -1.65
C MET A 50 9.80 4.46 -1.93
N ILE A 51 9.39 4.97 -3.08
CA ILE A 51 9.37 6.39 -3.43
C ILE A 51 7.93 6.83 -3.64
N GLN A 52 7.49 7.90 -2.95
CA GLN A 52 6.10 8.39 -2.95
C GLN A 52 6.02 9.82 -3.50
N GLY A 53 5.02 10.05 -4.35
CA GLY A 53 4.73 11.34 -4.95
C GLY A 53 3.24 11.59 -5.15
N GLY A 54 2.90 12.59 -5.98
CA GLY A 54 1.52 12.89 -6.36
C GLY A 54 0.77 13.83 -5.41
N ASP A 55 1.46 14.43 -4.43
CA ASP A 55 0.89 15.50 -3.61
C ASP A 55 0.91 16.83 -4.38
N PRO A 56 -0.24 17.44 -4.71
CA PRO A 56 -0.29 18.72 -5.42
C PRO A 56 0.33 19.88 -4.64
N GLU A 57 0.35 19.80 -3.31
CA GLU A 57 0.95 20.82 -2.45
C GLU A 57 2.48 20.79 -2.46
N SER A 58 3.07 19.77 -3.10
CA SER A 58 4.51 19.66 -3.25
C SER A 58 5.08 20.55 -4.37
N LYS A 59 4.22 21.10 -5.25
CA LYS A 59 4.65 22.04 -6.30
C LYS A 59 5.27 23.27 -5.67
N ASP A 60 6.52 23.58 -6.05
CA ASP A 60 7.27 24.75 -5.56
C ASP A 60 7.29 24.86 -4.03
N ALA A 61 7.15 23.73 -3.33
CA ALA A 61 7.06 23.71 -1.88
C ALA A 61 8.40 24.10 -1.23
N PRO A 62 8.42 25.11 -0.36
CA PRO A 62 9.66 25.49 0.33
C PRO A 62 10.17 24.34 1.20
N SER A 63 11.48 24.35 1.45
CA SER A 63 12.10 23.37 2.35
C SER A 63 11.46 23.45 3.74
N GLY A 64 11.16 22.27 4.34
CA GLY A 64 10.54 22.18 5.66
C GLY A 64 9.00 22.30 5.65
N LYS A 65 8.35 22.55 4.51
CA LYS A 65 6.89 22.45 4.43
C LYS A 65 6.47 20.98 4.60
N PRO A 66 5.57 20.66 5.55
CA PRO A 66 4.99 19.31 5.65
C PRO A 66 4.23 18.96 4.36
N LEU A 67 4.47 17.78 3.82
CA LEU A 67 3.87 17.25 2.59
C LEU A 67 3.22 15.89 2.85
N GLY A 68 2.42 15.42 1.91
CA GLY A 68 1.75 14.11 1.99
C GLY A 68 0.29 14.16 2.44
N SER A 69 -0.27 15.37 2.63
CA SER A 69 -1.68 15.56 3.00
C SER A 69 -2.54 16.07 1.84
N GLY A 70 -1.93 16.55 0.75
CA GLY A 70 -2.64 17.10 -0.40
C GLY A 70 -3.26 16.05 -1.29
N GLY A 71 -4.29 16.44 -2.03
CA GLY A 71 -4.99 15.57 -2.99
C GLY A 71 -6.03 16.34 -3.81
N PRO A 72 -6.71 15.67 -4.75
CA PRO A 72 -7.67 16.31 -5.66
C PRO A 72 -9.04 16.57 -5.01
N GLY A 73 -9.20 16.32 -3.72
CA GLY A 73 -10.46 16.53 -2.98
C GLY A 73 -11.42 15.33 -3.00
N TYR A 74 -10.94 14.17 -3.46
CA TYR A 74 -11.69 12.91 -3.45
C TYR A 74 -10.77 11.72 -3.19
N THR A 75 -11.37 10.60 -2.80
CA THR A 75 -10.73 9.29 -2.64
C THR A 75 -11.25 8.31 -3.70
N LEU A 76 -10.56 7.21 -3.88
CA LEU A 76 -10.95 6.11 -4.75
C LEU A 76 -11.25 4.88 -3.91
N GLN A 77 -12.34 4.18 -4.26
CA GLN A 77 -12.63 2.89 -3.66
C GLN A 77 -11.47 1.92 -3.92
N ALA A 78 -11.12 1.12 -2.92
CA ALA A 78 -10.03 0.17 -3.01
C ALA A 78 -10.30 -0.92 -4.07
N GLU A 79 -9.28 -1.23 -4.88
CA GLU A 79 -9.26 -2.31 -5.88
C GLU A 79 -8.10 -3.25 -5.55
N ILE A 80 -8.23 -3.98 -4.42
CA ILE A 80 -7.16 -4.79 -3.85
C ILE A 80 -7.26 -6.24 -4.32
N HIS A 81 -6.29 -6.72 -5.10
CA HIS A 81 -6.18 -8.06 -5.66
C HIS A 81 -4.85 -8.72 -5.21
N PRO A 82 -4.71 -9.11 -3.92
CA PRO A 82 -3.40 -9.38 -3.32
C PRO A 82 -2.69 -10.62 -3.87
N LYS A 83 -3.37 -11.51 -4.56
CA LYS A 83 -2.77 -12.71 -5.16
C LYS A 83 -2.21 -12.46 -6.55
N GLU A 84 -2.89 -11.61 -7.31
CA GLU A 84 -2.57 -11.28 -8.70
C GLU A 84 -1.72 -10.02 -8.80
N LEU A 85 -2.09 -9.00 -8.02
CA LEU A 85 -1.46 -7.67 -8.01
C LEU A 85 -0.84 -7.42 -6.63
N PHE A 86 0.44 -7.66 -6.51
CA PHE A 86 1.15 -7.61 -5.23
C PHE A 86 2.36 -6.67 -5.29
N HIS A 87 2.89 -6.30 -4.13
CA HIS A 87 3.90 -5.26 -3.97
C HIS A 87 5.33 -5.75 -4.30
N LYS A 88 5.52 -6.30 -5.49
CA LYS A 88 6.86 -6.61 -6.01
C LYS A 88 7.65 -5.34 -6.26
N ARG A 89 8.97 -5.43 -6.38
CA ARG A 89 9.81 -4.30 -6.81
C ARG A 89 9.34 -3.75 -8.15
N GLY A 90 9.16 -2.43 -8.22
CA GLY A 90 8.61 -1.74 -9.38
C GLY A 90 7.08 -1.68 -9.41
N ALA A 91 6.36 -2.26 -8.45
CA ALA A 91 4.91 -2.09 -8.37
C ALA A 91 4.54 -0.62 -8.15
N LEU A 92 3.53 -0.14 -8.90
CA LEU A 92 2.92 1.18 -8.75
C LEU A 92 1.63 1.03 -7.94
N SER A 93 1.57 1.71 -6.80
CA SER A 93 0.51 1.52 -5.81
C SER A 93 -0.03 2.85 -5.32
N ALA A 94 -1.31 2.88 -4.93
CA ALA A 94 -1.95 4.08 -4.40
C ALA A 94 -1.67 4.25 -2.91
N ALA A 95 -1.31 5.47 -2.49
CA ALA A 95 -1.22 5.80 -1.07
C ALA A 95 -2.61 5.93 -0.45
N ARG A 96 -2.72 5.79 0.86
CA ARG A 96 -3.97 5.98 1.63
C ARG A 96 -3.71 6.40 3.07
N LEU A 97 -4.74 6.88 3.72
CA LEU A 97 -4.75 7.09 5.17
C LEU A 97 -4.81 5.75 5.93
N GLY A 98 -4.37 5.75 7.18
CA GLY A 98 -4.40 4.57 8.06
C GLY A 98 -5.81 4.12 8.41
N ASP A 99 -5.96 2.84 8.77
CA ASP A 99 -7.25 2.18 9.04
C ASP A 99 -8.09 2.84 10.15
N GLU A 100 -7.45 3.55 11.09
CA GLU A 100 -8.15 4.25 12.18
C GLU A 100 -9.09 5.35 11.67
N VAL A 101 -8.75 5.98 10.56
CA VAL A 101 -9.53 7.07 9.92
C VAL A 101 -10.09 6.66 8.58
N ASN A 102 -9.68 5.52 8.04
CA ASN A 102 -10.05 5.01 6.72
C ASN A 102 -10.22 3.49 6.72
N PRO A 103 -11.24 2.97 7.42
CA PRO A 103 -11.47 1.52 7.56
C PRO A 103 -11.84 0.84 6.24
N GLU A 104 -12.35 1.58 5.26
CA GLU A 104 -12.69 1.06 3.92
C GLU A 104 -11.46 1.00 2.98
N LYS A 105 -10.28 1.39 3.49
CA LYS A 105 -9.02 1.39 2.74
C LYS A 105 -9.08 2.17 1.42
N GLU A 106 -9.90 3.21 1.35
CA GLU A 106 -9.97 4.08 0.18
C GLU A 106 -8.61 4.70 -0.13
N SER A 107 -8.27 4.73 -1.40
CA SER A 107 -7.01 5.29 -1.88
C SER A 107 -7.07 6.81 -2.02
N SER A 108 -5.94 7.48 -1.84
CA SER A 108 -5.78 8.87 -2.24
C SER A 108 -6.10 9.02 -3.73
N GLY A 109 -6.79 10.10 -4.10
CA GLY A 109 -7.13 10.40 -5.48
C GLY A 109 -5.91 10.76 -6.35
N SER A 110 -4.74 11.06 -5.76
CA SER A 110 -3.54 11.42 -6.54
C SER A 110 -2.24 10.88 -6.00
N GLN A 111 -2.10 10.63 -4.71
CA GLN A 111 -0.82 10.18 -4.17
C GLN A 111 -0.58 8.69 -4.47
N PHE A 112 0.60 8.40 -4.98
CA PHE A 112 1.05 7.07 -5.36
C PHE A 112 2.48 6.81 -4.88
N TYR A 113 2.88 5.56 -4.85
CA TYR A 113 4.26 5.17 -4.59
C TYR A 113 4.71 4.05 -5.52
N ILE A 114 6.02 4.03 -5.78
CA ILE A 114 6.68 2.94 -6.50
C ILE A 114 7.50 2.15 -5.49
N VAL A 115 7.26 0.86 -5.46
CA VAL A 115 7.92 -0.07 -4.53
C VAL A 115 9.36 -0.31 -4.95
N TRP A 116 10.28 -0.20 -3.98
CA TRP A 116 11.63 -0.76 -4.12
C TRP A 116 11.75 -2.05 -3.31
N GLY A 117 11.53 -1.97 -2.01
CA GLY A 117 11.57 -3.10 -1.10
C GLY A 117 12.94 -3.76 -0.99
N LYS A 118 12.97 -4.95 -0.39
CA LYS A 118 14.14 -5.81 -0.25
C LYS A 118 13.80 -7.24 -0.67
N THR A 119 14.82 -8.08 -0.85
CA THR A 119 14.63 -9.53 -1.00
C THR A 119 14.48 -10.20 0.35
N TYR A 120 13.77 -11.31 0.40
CA TYR A 120 13.47 -12.07 1.60
C TYR A 120 13.95 -13.51 1.47
N LYS A 121 14.37 -14.11 2.58
CA LYS A 121 14.61 -15.56 2.63
C LYS A 121 13.26 -16.30 2.74
N PRO A 122 13.13 -17.52 2.20
CA PRO A 122 11.89 -18.28 2.31
C PRO A 122 11.39 -18.47 3.76
N ALA A 123 12.31 -18.55 4.73
CA ALA A 123 11.97 -18.66 6.14
C ALA A 123 11.34 -17.37 6.70
N GLU A 124 11.77 -16.18 6.23
CA GLU A 124 11.20 -14.89 6.62
C GLU A 124 9.77 -14.76 6.08
N LEU A 125 9.52 -15.15 4.82
CA LEU A 125 8.17 -15.14 4.23
C LEU A 125 7.23 -16.10 4.97
N LYS A 126 7.69 -17.31 5.32
CA LYS A 126 6.92 -18.24 6.16
C LYS A 126 6.62 -17.70 7.56
N GLN A 127 7.52 -16.89 8.13
CA GLN A 127 7.25 -16.21 9.39
C GLN A 127 6.17 -15.13 9.22
N MET A 128 6.19 -14.38 8.10
CA MET A 128 5.14 -13.42 7.76
C MET A 128 3.78 -14.10 7.60
N GLU A 129 3.69 -15.25 6.92
CA GLU A 129 2.45 -16.02 6.81
C GLU A 129 1.84 -16.35 8.18
N ARG A 130 2.68 -16.75 9.15
CA ARG A 130 2.23 -17.01 10.53
C ARG A 130 1.72 -15.74 11.22
N GLN A 131 2.37 -14.59 10.98
CA GLN A 131 1.92 -13.31 11.51
C GLN A 131 0.57 -12.88 10.89
N MET A 132 0.39 -13.08 9.58
CA MET A 132 -0.87 -12.83 8.89
C MET A 132 -2.00 -13.71 9.43
N GLU A 133 -1.73 -15.01 9.69
CA GLU A 133 -2.70 -15.93 10.31
C GLU A 133 -3.12 -15.44 11.71
N MET A 134 -2.16 -15.06 12.55
CA MET A 134 -2.44 -14.51 13.88
C MET A 134 -3.24 -13.20 13.80
N GLN A 135 -2.91 -12.32 12.87
CA GLN A 135 -3.63 -11.06 12.65
C GLN A 135 -5.07 -11.31 12.19
N GLN A 136 -5.28 -12.28 11.29
CA GLN A 136 -6.62 -12.70 10.86
C GLN A 136 -7.46 -13.20 12.04
N GLU A 137 -6.90 -14.06 12.89
CA GLU A 137 -7.58 -14.54 14.09
C GLU A 137 -7.92 -13.41 15.06
N GLN A 138 -6.99 -12.47 15.28
CA GLN A 138 -7.22 -11.32 16.14
C GLN A 138 -8.31 -10.39 15.60
N THR A 139 -8.34 -10.17 14.30
CA THR A 139 -9.37 -9.34 13.65
C THR A 139 -10.75 -9.97 13.79
N ILE A 140 -10.86 -11.30 13.60
CA ILE A 140 -12.11 -12.03 13.78
C ILE A 140 -12.54 -11.97 15.25
N PHE A 141 -11.62 -12.22 16.18
CA PHE A 141 -11.89 -12.12 17.62
C PHE A 141 -12.39 -10.73 18.01
N GLY A 142 -11.77 -9.67 17.50
CA GLY A 142 -12.19 -8.29 17.74
C GLY A 142 -13.64 -8.03 17.26
N LYS A 143 -14.01 -8.53 16.08
CA LYS A 143 -15.38 -8.42 15.55
C LYS A 143 -16.39 -9.19 16.43
N LEU A 144 -16.05 -10.41 16.87
CA LEU A 144 -16.87 -11.19 17.77
C LEU A 144 -17.02 -10.51 19.15
N ALA A 145 -15.92 -10.00 19.70
CA ALA A 145 -15.95 -9.27 20.97
C ALA A 145 -16.80 -7.99 20.88
N ALA A 146 -16.74 -7.28 19.73
CA ALA A 146 -17.60 -6.12 19.51
C ALA A 146 -19.09 -6.49 19.44
N ALA A 147 -19.44 -7.62 18.81
CA ALA A 147 -20.81 -8.14 18.78
C ALA A 147 -21.33 -8.54 20.17
N HIS A 148 -20.45 -8.98 21.07
CA HIS A 148 -20.76 -9.34 22.47
C HIS A 148 -20.48 -8.22 23.47
N ARG A 149 -20.37 -6.97 23.01
CA ARG A 149 -19.95 -5.83 23.86
C ARG A 149 -20.82 -5.64 25.09
N GLU A 150 -22.13 -5.74 24.97
CA GLU A 150 -23.07 -5.55 26.08
C GLU A 150 -22.93 -6.65 27.15
N GLU A 151 -22.79 -7.90 26.72
CA GLU A 151 -22.55 -9.05 27.58
C GLU A 151 -21.23 -8.90 28.35
N ILE A 152 -20.15 -8.57 27.66
CA ILE A 152 -18.82 -8.30 28.21
C ILE A 152 -18.90 -7.17 29.26
N MET A 153 -19.60 -6.08 28.96
CA MET A 153 -19.76 -4.94 29.87
C MET A 153 -20.56 -5.32 31.11
N THR A 154 -21.60 -6.16 30.97
CA THR A 154 -22.43 -6.66 32.09
C THR A 154 -21.63 -7.57 33.01
N LEU A 155 -20.88 -8.52 32.44
CA LEU A 155 -20.00 -9.40 33.21
C LEU A 155 -18.92 -8.63 34.00
N ARG A 156 -18.31 -7.63 33.36
CA ARG A 156 -17.34 -6.72 34.00
C ARG A 156 -17.97 -5.94 35.16
N ARG A 157 -19.18 -5.39 34.95
CA ARG A 157 -19.93 -4.64 35.98
C ARG A 157 -20.24 -5.54 37.19
N ASN A 158 -20.65 -6.77 36.96
CA ASN A 158 -20.97 -7.76 37.98
C ASN A 158 -19.73 -8.38 38.60
N ARG A 159 -18.52 -8.04 38.12
CA ARG A 159 -17.23 -8.62 38.53
C ARG A 159 -17.16 -10.14 38.41
N ASP A 160 -17.96 -10.70 37.51
CA ASP A 160 -17.98 -12.14 37.17
C ASP A 160 -16.80 -12.51 36.27
N ARG A 161 -15.65 -12.74 36.90
CA ARG A 161 -14.41 -13.07 36.21
C ARG A 161 -14.49 -14.45 35.55
N ALA A 162 -15.19 -15.40 36.14
CA ALA A 162 -15.28 -16.76 35.65
C ALA A 162 -16.06 -16.79 34.32
N ALA A 163 -17.27 -16.21 34.31
CA ALA A 163 -18.08 -16.11 33.10
C ALA A 163 -17.38 -15.26 32.01
N LEU A 164 -16.64 -14.21 32.39
CA LEU A 164 -15.87 -13.42 31.40
C LEU A 164 -14.76 -14.23 30.76
N MET A 165 -14.04 -15.06 31.51
CA MET A 165 -13.01 -15.94 30.97
C MET A 165 -13.60 -17.02 30.08
N GLU A 166 -14.73 -17.62 30.45
CA GLU A 166 -15.45 -18.60 29.66
C GLU A 166 -15.91 -18.01 28.31
N LEU A 167 -16.48 -16.80 28.33
CA LEU A 167 -16.88 -16.09 27.13
C LEU A 167 -15.67 -15.80 26.23
N GLN A 168 -14.56 -15.31 26.79
CA GLN A 168 -13.33 -15.05 26.02
C GLN A 168 -12.77 -16.31 25.37
N GLU A 169 -12.76 -17.45 26.09
CA GLU A 169 -12.32 -18.73 25.55
C GLU A 169 -13.24 -19.21 24.42
N LYS A 170 -14.56 -19.07 24.59
CA LYS A 170 -15.55 -19.40 23.55
C LYS A 170 -15.32 -18.55 22.28
N LEU A 171 -15.20 -17.23 22.43
CA LEU A 171 -14.95 -16.32 21.31
C LEU A 171 -13.60 -16.60 20.63
N GLY A 172 -12.57 -16.96 21.39
CA GLY A 172 -11.28 -17.36 20.86
C GLY A 172 -11.35 -18.63 20.01
N LYS A 173 -12.06 -19.67 20.50
CA LYS A 173 -12.30 -20.90 19.73
C LYS A 173 -13.09 -20.64 18.45
N GLU A 174 -14.12 -19.77 18.53
CA GLU A 174 -14.92 -19.38 17.38
C GLU A 174 -14.09 -18.58 16.35
N ALA A 175 -13.25 -17.67 16.81
CA ALA A 175 -12.35 -16.91 15.93
C ALA A 175 -11.38 -17.82 15.19
N MET A 176 -10.77 -18.78 15.90
CA MET A 176 -9.87 -19.77 15.28
C MET A 176 -10.60 -20.66 14.27
N GLN A 177 -11.84 -21.08 14.56
CA GLN A 177 -12.63 -21.88 13.64
C GLN A 177 -12.99 -21.09 12.38
N LYS A 178 -13.45 -19.86 12.52
CA LYS A 178 -13.76 -18.96 11.39
C LYS A 178 -12.51 -18.65 10.54
N SER A 179 -11.36 -18.44 11.19
CA SER A 179 -10.09 -18.24 10.50
C SER A 179 -9.73 -19.44 9.63
N LYS A 180 -9.91 -20.66 10.13
CA LYS A 180 -9.69 -21.90 9.36
C LYS A 180 -10.65 -22.01 8.17
N GLU A 181 -11.92 -21.66 8.35
CA GLU A 181 -12.94 -21.70 7.30
C GLU A 181 -12.66 -20.66 6.19
N MET A 182 -12.11 -19.50 6.52
CA MET A 182 -11.67 -18.49 5.55
C MET A 182 -10.43 -18.91 4.77
N GLY A 183 -9.71 -19.92 5.24
CA GLY A 183 -8.46 -20.35 4.68
C GLY A 183 -7.25 -19.61 5.26
N ARG A 184 -6.13 -20.32 5.30
CA ARG A 184 -4.88 -19.79 5.83
C ARG A 184 -4.29 -18.76 4.89
N PRO A 185 -4.00 -17.52 5.35
CA PRO A 185 -3.29 -16.57 4.52
C PRO A 185 -1.89 -17.12 4.20
N CYS A 186 -1.57 -17.15 2.92
CA CYS A 186 -0.28 -17.62 2.44
C CYS A 186 0.08 -16.89 1.14
N PHE A 187 1.37 -16.78 0.88
CA PHE A 187 1.88 -16.32 -0.39
C PHE A 187 1.69 -17.39 -1.48
N THR A 188 1.36 -16.94 -2.68
CA THR A 188 1.35 -17.84 -3.85
C THR A 188 2.79 -18.28 -4.19
N PRO A 189 2.99 -19.37 -4.95
CA PRO A 189 4.32 -19.76 -5.42
C PRO A 189 5.03 -18.62 -6.18
N GLU A 190 4.29 -17.86 -6.99
CA GLU A 190 4.81 -16.70 -7.72
C GLU A 190 5.27 -15.58 -6.78
N GLN A 191 4.48 -15.24 -5.76
CA GLN A 191 4.87 -14.27 -4.75
C GLN A 191 6.13 -14.70 -3.99
N MET A 192 6.18 -15.99 -3.58
CA MET A 192 7.35 -16.55 -2.90
C MET A 192 8.61 -16.44 -3.75
N GLU A 193 8.53 -16.78 -5.03
CA GLU A 193 9.65 -16.67 -5.97
C GLU A 193 10.04 -15.21 -6.18
N THR A 194 9.08 -14.33 -6.45
CA THR A 194 9.30 -12.92 -6.71
C THR A 194 9.94 -12.22 -5.52
N TYR A 195 9.42 -12.41 -4.30
CA TYR A 195 9.98 -11.78 -3.12
C TYR A 195 11.35 -12.31 -2.72
N THR A 196 11.69 -13.54 -3.11
CA THR A 196 13.02 -14.09 -2.86
C THR A 196 14.05 -13.66 -3.89
N GLN A 197 13.67 -13.50 -5.16
CA GLN A 197 14.60 -13.21 -6.25
C GLN A 197 14.66 -11.72 -6.61
N ILE A 198 13.50 -11.07 -6.71
CA ILE A 198 13.36 -9.69 -7.16
C ILE A 198 13.24 -8.75 -5.95
N GLY A 199 12.44 -9.13 -4.97
CA GLY A 199 12.12 -8.33 -3.79
C GLY A 199 10.82 -7.55 -3.90
N GLY A 200 10.54 -6.76 -2.87
CA GLY A 200 9.33 -5.97 -2.73
C GLY A 200 8.96 -5.70 -1.28
N THR A 201 7.67 -5.49 -1.02
CA THR A 201 7.13 -5.18 0.31
C THR A 201 5.91 -6.04 0.64
N PRO A 202 6.10 -7.35 0.90
CA PRO A 202 5.01 -8.32 1.07
C PRO A 202 4.04 -7.98 2.20
N PHE A 203 4.46 -7.17 3.19
CA PHE A 203 3.62 -6.72 4.29
C PHE A 203 2.56 -5.67 3.90
N LEU A 204 2.60 -5.16 2.66
CA LEU A 204 1.59 -4.26 2.11
C LEU A 204 0.52 -5.00 1.27
N ASP A 205 0.72 -6.29 0.99
CA ASP A 205 -0.24 -7.08 0.22
C ASP A 205 -1.57 -7.19 0.95
N GLY A 206 -2.66 -6.93 0.22
CA GLY A 206 -4.01 -6.89 0.82
C GLY A 206 -4.34 -5.60 1.58
N GLU A 207 -3.39 -4.64 1.67
CA GLU A 207 -3.57 -3.40 2.39
C GLU A 207 -3.69 -2.18 1.49
N TYR A 208 -3.13 -2.23 0.29
CA TYR A 208 -3.11 -1.13 -0.67
C TYR A 208 -3.43 -1.62 -2.07
N THR A 209 -4.00 -0.75 -2.91
CA THR A 209 -4.24 -1.05 -4.31
C THR A 209 -2.96 -0.93 -5.12
N VAL A 210 -2.53 -2.01 -5.74
CA VAL A 210 -1.49 -2.05 -6.77
C VAL A 210 -2.18 -1.91 -8.12
N PHE A 211 -1.88 -0.85 -8.87
CA PHE A 211 -2.59 -0.54 -10.11
C PHE A 211 -1.69 -0.44 -11.35
N GLY A 212 -0.42 -0.79 -11.22
CA GLY A 212 0.54 -0.80 -12.31
C GLY A 212 1.91 -1.30 -11.90
N GLU A 213 2.83 -1.23 -12.84
CA GLU A 213 4.23 -1.62 -12.62
C GLU A 213 5.19 -0.83 -13.52
N VAL A 214 6.42 -0.67 -13.06
CA VAL A 214 7.53 -0.13 -13.85
C VAL A 214 7.94 -1.16 -14.88
N ILE A 215 7.93 -0.77 -16.16
CA ILE A 215 8.39 -1.60 -17.28
C ILE A 215 9.77 -1.15 -17.80
N GLU A 216 10.11 0.14 -17.64
CA GLU A 216 11.43 0.69 -17.95
C GLU A 216 11.80 1.76 -16.92
N GLY A 217 13.10 1.96 -16.67
CA GLY A 217 13.59 2.99 -15.75
C GLY A 217 13.67 2.53 -14.29
N LEU A 218 13.72 1.24 -14.00
CA LEU A 218 13.90 0.75 -12.62
C LEU A 218 15.24 1.23 -12.00
N ASN A 219 16.27 1.46 -12.80
CA ASN A 219 17.52 2.09 -12.37
C ASN A 219 17.34 3.56 -11.93
N VAL A 220 16.35 4.27 -12.50
CA VAL A 220 15.97 5.62 -12.04
C VAL A 220 15.26 5.55 -10.69
N VAL A 221 14.37 4.58 -10.50
CA VAL A 221 13.75 4.31 -9.18
C VAL A 221 14.82 4.00 -8.14
N GLU A 222 15.84 3.19 -8.50
CA GLU A 222 16.99 2.90 -7.63
C GLU A 222 17.78 4.15 -7.27
N ALA A 223 18.05 5.02 -8.23
CA ALA A 223 18.75 6.27 -7.98
C ALA A 223 17.96 7.18 -7.03
N ILE A 224 16.63 7.28 -7.23
CA ILE A 224 15.74 8.08 -6.38
C ILE A 224 15.69 7.52 -4.95
N GLN A 225 15.47 6.21 -4.78
CA GLN A 225 15.38 5.60 -3.45
C GLN A 225 16.69 5.66 -2.64
N ASN A 226 17.82 5.89 -3.32
CA ASN A 226 19.11 6.12 -2.68
C ASN A 226 19.44 7.60 -2.46
N ALA A 227 18.53 8.52 -2.80
CA ALA A 227 18.71 9.94 -2.55
C ALA A 227 18.83 10.23 -1.05
N THR A 228 19.67 11.19 -0.70
CA THR A 228 19.81 11.64 0.69
C THR A 228 18.55 12.40 1.10
N THR A 229 17.97 12.04 2.23
CA THR A 229 16.73 12.64 2.74
C THR A 229 16.94 13.46 4.01
N HIS A 230 15.98 14.30 4.34
CA HIS A 230 15.78 14.92 5.64
C HIS A 230 15.15 13.91 6.63
N ARG A 231 14.91 14.35 7.87
CA ARG A 231 14.29 13.49 8.91
C ARG A 231 12.84 13.11 8.65
N ASP A 232 12.17 13.87 7.79
CA ASP A 232 10.79 13.69 7.33
C ASP A 232 10.71 12.90 6.03
N ASP A 233 11.79 12.22 5.65
CA ASP A 233 11.94 11.42 4.43
C ASP A 233 11.86 12.21 3.10
N ARG A 234 11.78 13.56 3.14
CA ARG A 234 11.86 14.38 1.93
C ARG A 234 13.31 14.39 1.40
N PRO A 235 13.54 14.15 0.09
CA PRO A 235 14.85 14.31 -0.52
C PRO A 235 15.43 15.71 -0.25
N LYS A 236 16.74 15.79 0.08
CA LYS A 236 17.43 17.08 0.29
C LYS A 236 17.50 17.93 -0.96
N THR A 237 17.59 17.28 -2.11
CA THR A 237 17.41 17.92 -3.43
C THR A 237 16.08 17.45 -3.97
N ASP A 238 15.19 18.37 -4.25
CA ASP A 238 13.86 18.06 -4.74
C ASP A 238 13.91 17.29 -6.06
N ILE A 239 13.13 16.23 -6.15
CA ILE A 239 13.01 15.38 -7.34
C ILE A 239 11.63 15.64 -7.93
N THR A 240 11.61 16.47 -8.99
CA THR A 240 10.39 16.85 -9.69
C THR A 240 9.93 15.76 -10.67
N MET A 241 8.63 15.75 -10.97
CA MET A 241 8.06 14.88 -11.98
C MET A 241 7.11 15.59 -12.94
N HIS A 242 7.02 15.07 -14.15
CA HIS A 242 6.02 15.39 -15.17
C HIS A 242 5.53 14.08 -15.76
N LEU A 243 4.21 13.92 -15.88
CA LEU A 243 3.61 12.71 -16.41
C LEU A 243 3.08 12.94 -17.84
N GLU A 244 3.33 11.98 -18.70
CA GLU A 244 2.82 11.96 -20.08
C GLU A 244 2.21 10.59 -20.37
N VAL A 245 1.00 10.59 -20.92
CA VAL A 245 0.39 9.35 -21.43
C VAL A 245 1.06 9.00 -22.75
N VAL A 246 1.60 7.78 -22.83
CA VAL A 246 2.22 7.28 -24.06
C VAL A 246 1.14 6.62 -24.89
N GLU A 247 0.80 7.22 -26.04
CA GLU A 247 -0.09 6.58 -27.00
C GLU A 247 0.59 5.33 -27.55
N ASN A 248 -0.06 4.17 -27.40
CA ASN A 248 0.34 2.99 -28.16
C ASN A 248 0.14 3.31 -29.65
N LYS A 249 1.20 3.57 -30.37
CA LYS A 249 1.16 3.43 -31.83
C LYS A 249 1.00 1.94 -32.11
N GLU A 250 -0.23 1.52 -32.43
CA GLU A 250 -0.52 0.22 -33.03
C GLU A 250 0.33 -0.03 -34.29
#